data_ae52c18765dc390e115ee24a2447d44a
#
_entry.id   ae52c18765dc390e115ee24a2447d44a
#
_cell.length_a   1.000
_cell.length_b   1.000
_cell.length_c   1.000
_cell.angle_alpha   90.00
_cell.angle_beta   90.00
_cell.angle_gamma   90.00
#
_symmetry.space_group_name_H-M   'P 1'
#
loop_
_entity.id
_entity.type
_entity.pdbx_description
1 polymer ?
#
loop_
_entity_poly.entity_id
_entity_poly.type
_entity_poly.pdbx_seq_one_letter_code
_entity_poly.pdbx_strand_id
1 'polypeptide(L)'
;MAVATYQGHPVESRETDDIICLRDITKSFGGAQALSGASLAVRRGTVHGLVGQNGAGKSTLIKLLAGLYGVDGGSIEIDGKSHDRLTPHLVEKLGVHFIHQDRLLVPTFTVGEALFLAREPRIRGTPLLDRALMRRRAAEVLERYFGVRLPNSALISDLSAAEKQIIQITRALLDNPKVLVFDEPTAALVRREAELLFALIRRLREEGITVIYISHYLGEIVDICDRVTVLRNGRDVATLSVAETSATEIGALMVNRDIAEFYPKPDIVPGANLLSVKGLSLADRYSDVSFTLRQGEVLGLAGLVGSGAKEIIRTLFGLETASSGTIEAGGETISAASPAYAASRRLALVPEDRRRDGVALDLTVAENTTLASLGRFSRLGFLRKTDERRQTDDLIKRLQIKTEGPDALVRTLSGGNQQKVAIAKWLSRQSEIYLLDEPSVGVDIAAKVEIYTLIGELAARGAGVIVLSSDIDELLGITDRVLVFFRGQITREFISKDTRQEQILSEVTGASDANTHSR
;
A
#
# COMPACT_ATOMS: atom_id res chain seq x y z
N MET A 1 -13.12 23.22 -24.32
CA MET A 1 -13.38 23.98 -23.10
C MET A 1 -12.10 24.04 -22.31
N ALA A 2 -11.77 25.18 -21.74
CA ALA A 2 -10.43 25.57 -21.34
C ALA A 2 -9.82 24.69 -20.25
N VAL A 3 -8.59 24.24 -20.51
CA VAL A 3 -7.69 23.65 -19.54
C VAL A 3 -7.39 24.72 -18.49
N ALA A 4 -7.88 24.55 -17.27
CA ALA A 4 -7.47 25.37 -16.13
C ALA A 4 -6.04 25.02 -15.79
N THR A 5 -5.09 25.79 -16.29
CA THR A 5 -3.70 25.81 -15.86
C THR A 5 -3.68 26.27 -14.40
N TYR A 6 -3.40 25.33 -13.50
CA TYR A 6 -3.13 25.63 -12.10
C TYR A 6 -1.84 26.46 -12.04
N GLN A 7 -1.99 27.77 -11.89
CA GLN A 7 -0.87 28.67 -11.61
C GLN A 7 -0.51 28.51 -10.13
N GLY A 8 0.61 27.84 -9.86
CA GLY A 8 1.17 27.77 -8.52
C GLY A 8 1.36 29.17 -7.96
N HIS A 9 0.76 29.45 -6.81
CA HIS A 9 1.00 30.68 -6.08
C HIS A 9 2.48 30.70 -5.64
N PRO A 10 3.20 31.81 -5.87
CA PRO A 10 4.55 31.97 -5.36
C PRO A 10 4.49 31.95 -3.82
N VAL A 11 5.33 31.13 -3.22
CA VAL A 11 5.55 31.09 -1.77
C VAL A 11 6.01 32.47 -1.33
N GLU A 12 5.13 33.23 -0.67
CA GLU A 12 5.51 34.48 -0.03
C GLU A 12 6.61 34.21 1.00
N SER A 13 7.71 34.94 0.87
CA SER A 13 8.86 34.97 1.76
C SER A 13 8.48 35.58 3.11
N ARG A 14 7.97 34.74 4.03
CA ARG A 14 8.06 35.01 5.47
C ARG A 14 9.27 34.25 5.99
N GLU A 15 10.00 34.80 6.99
CA GLU A 15 11.05 34.08 7.72
C GLU A 15 10.54 32.69 8.03
N THR A 16 11.02 31.71 7.27
CA THR A 16 10.43 30.39 7.24
C THR A 16 10.96 29.61 8.44
N ASP A 17 10.09 29.12 9.28
CA ASP A 17 10.41 28.18 10.35
C ASP A 17 10.69 26.77 9.75
N ASP A 18 11.30 26.77 8.56
CA ASP A 18 11.65 25.55 7.85
C ASP A 18 13.00 25.04 8.37
N ILE A 19 13.00 23.80 8.84
CA ILE A 19 14.22 23.15 9.33
C ILE A 19 15.06 22.55 8.19
N ILE A 20 14.41 22.17 7.09
CA ILE A 20 15.05 21.70 5.85
C ILE A 20 14.47 22.47 4.68
N CYS A 21 15.33 23.01 3.83
CA CYS A 21 14.93 23.65 2.59
C CYS A 21 15.87 23.21 1.46
N LEU A 22 15.33 22.48 0.51
CA LEU A 22 15.98 22.07 -0.73
C LEU A 22 15.36 22.92 -1.84
N ARG A 23 16.17 23.63 -2.65
CA ARG A 23 15.68 24.50 -3.73
C ARG A 23 16.32 24.12 -5.05
N ASP A 24 15.47 23.86 -6.06
CA ASP A 24 15.85 23.63 -7.45
C ASP A 24 16.93 22.53 -7.63
N ILE A 25 16.82 21.46 -6.85
CA ILE A 25 17.81 20.38 -6.82
C ILE A 25 17.82 19.63 -8.14
N THR A 26 18.99 19.55 -8.75
CA THR A 26 19.22 18.75 -9.95
C THR A 26 20.21 17.63 -9.67
N LYS A 27 19.96 16.46 -10.29
CA LYS A 27 20.83 15.28 -10.20
C LYS A 27 20.70 14.38 -11.39
N SER A 28 21.85 13.99 -11.97
CA SER A 28 21.92 13.03 -13.08
C SER A 28 22.84 11.86 -12.74
N PHE A 29 22.53 10.69 -13.30
CA PHE A 29 23.35 9.47 -13.20
C PHE A 29 23.49 8.86 -14.59
N GLY A 30 24.72 8.71 -15.11
CA GLY A 30 24.99 8.05 -16.37
C GLY A 30 24.16 8.59 -17.55
N GLY A 31 23.86 9.90 -17.58
CA GLY A 31 23.05 10.56 -18.61
C GLY A 31 21.54 10.57 -18.33
N ALA A 32 21.04 9.81 -17.36
CA ALA A 32 19.64 9.86 -16.94
C ALA A 32 19.45 10.91 -15.83
N GLN A 33 18.54 11.85 -16.05
CA GLN A 33 18.22 12.90 -15.08
C GLN A 33 17.22 12.35 -14.04
N ALA A 34 17.69 12.19 -12.80
CA ALA A 34 16.89 11.70 -11.69
C ALA A 34 16.11 12.82 -10.98
N LEU A 35 16.68 14.05 -10.93
CA LEU A 35 16.03 15.24 -10.41
C LEU A 35 16.26 16.41 -11.38
N SER A 36 15.21 17.18 -11.64
CA SER A 36 15.13 18.22 -12.68
C SER A 36 14.71 19.58 -12.11
N GLY A 37 15.18 19.95 -10.92
CA GLY A 37 14.78 21.16 -10.21
C GLY A 37 13.72 20.85 -9.15
N ALA A 38 13.95 19.79 -8.34
CA ALA A 38 13.06 19.43 -7.24
C ALA A 38 13.28 20.30 -6.03
N SER A 39 12.20 20.75 -5.39
CA SER A 39 12.23 21.53 -4.16
C SER A 39 11.45 20.83 -3.04
N LEU A 40 11.91 21.02 -1.79
CA LEU A 40 11.28 20.48 -0.59
C LEU A 40 11.52 21.43 0.58
N ALA A 41 10.45 21.93 1.18
CA ALA A 41 10.48 22.76 2.38
C ALA A 41 9.76 22.05 3.53
N VAL A 42 10.46 21.76 4.61
CA VAL A 42 9.94 21.02 5.77
C VAL A 42 9.92 21.93 6.99
N ARG A 43 8.70 22.17 7.52
CA ARG A 43 8.52 23.00 8.72
C ARG A 43 8.96 22.26 9.99
N ARG A 44 9.54 23.00 10.91
CA ARG A 44 9.96 22.49 12.22
C ARG A 44 8.77 21.94 13.01
N GLY A 45 8.95 20.79 13.67
CA GLY A 45 7.94 20.18 14.54
C GLY A 45 6.70 19.64 13.82
N THR A 46 6.79 19.41 12.49
CA THR A 46 5.69 18.84 11.68
C THR A 46 6.05 17.48 11.14
N VAL A 47 5.04 16.73 10.72
CA VAL A 47 5.18 15.52 9.91
C VAL A 47 4.94 15.89 8.45
N HIS A 48 5.99 15.80 7.62
CA HIS A 48 5.95 16.15 6.21
C HIS A 48 6.01 14.90 5.35
N GLY A 49 4.94 14.62 4.60
CA GLY A 49 4.87 13.52 3.65
C GLY A 49 5.64 13.82 2.36
N LEU A 50 6.39 12.85 1.86
CA LEU A 50 7.01 12.90 0.53
C LEU A 50 6.52 11.73 -0.30
N VAL A 51 5.70 12.03 -1.30
CA VAL A 51 5.04 11.03 -2.14
C VAL A 51 5.43 11.17 -3.61
N GLY A 52 5.18 10.13 -4.40
CA GLY A 52 5.47 10.10 -5.84
C GLY A 52 5.54 8.67 -6.34
N GLN A 53 5.39 8.47 -7.65
CA GLN A 53 5.54 7.15 -8.27
C GLN A 53 6.94 6.56 -8.09
N ASN A 54 7.10 5.27 -8.37
CA ASN A 54 8.42 4.66 -8.49
C ASN A 54 9.21 5.35 -9.61
N GLY A 55 10.45 5.75 -9.31
CA GLY A 55 11.26 6.55 -10.24
C GLY A 55 10.99 8.06 -10.24
N ALA A 56 10.07 8.58 -9.41
CA ALA A 56 9.78 10.02 -9.32
C ALA A 56 10.94 10.87 -8.77
N GLY A 57 11.97 10.24 -8.18
CA GLY A 57 13.13 10.94 -7.62
C GLY A 57 13.19 10.98 -6.09
N LYS A 58 12.18 10.43 -5.38
CA LYS A 58 12.12 10.44 -3.89
C LYS A 58 13.39 9.93 -3.23
N SER A 59 13.78 8.70 -3.54
CA SER A 59 14.98 8.08 -2.93
C SER A 59 16.26 8.82 -3.33
N THR A 60 16.32 9.44 -4.51
CA THR A 60 17.45 10.30 -4.91
C THR A 60 17.51 11.56 -4.06
N LEU A 61 16.37 12.25 -3.88
CA LEU A 61 16.28 13.47 -3.06
C LEU A 61 16.70 13.19 -1.61
N ILE A 62 16.24 12.08 -1.05
CA ILE A 62 16.59 11.66 0.31
C ILE A 62 18.05 11.24 0.45
N LYS A 63 18.63 10.57 -0.53
CA LYS A 63 20.07 10.22 -0.53
C LYS A 63 20.96 11.44 -0.68
N LEU A 64 20.51 12.49 -1.38
CA LEU A 64 21.20 13.79 -1.40
C LEU A 64 21.13 14.46 -0.02
N LEU A 65 19.96 14.49 0.62
CA LEU A 65 19.81 15.01 1.97
C LEU A 65 20.64 14.21 2.98
N ALA A 66 20.76 12.89 2.81
CA ALA A 66 21.61 12.03 3.64
C ALA A 66 23.12 12.23 3.39
N GLY A 67 23.50 13.05 2.41
CA GLY A 67 24.91 13.27 2.06
C GLY A 67 25.60 12.11 1.37
N LEU A 68 24.82 11.14 0.85
CA LEU A 68 25.34 9.98 0.10
C LEU A 68 25.73 10.38 -1.33
N TYR A 69 25.04 11.38 -1.89
CA TYR A 69 25.34 11.94 -3.21
C TYR A 69 25.51 13.47 -3.10
N GLY A 70 26.32 14.05 -3.94
CA GLY A 70 26.38 15.50 -4.14
C GLY A 70 25.30 15.95 -5.12
N VAL A 71 24.80 17.17 -4.98
CA VAL A 71 23.92 17.82 -5.95
C VAL A 71 24.72 18.24 -7.19
N ASP A 72 24.05 18.27 -8.35
CA ASP A 72 24.64 18.83 -9.58
C ASP A 72 24.27 20.31 -9.73
N GLY A 73 23.18 20.76 -9.08
CA GLY A 73 22.73 22.14 -8.99
C GLY A 73 21.64 22.31 -7.94
N GLY A 74 21.33 23.55 -7.62
CA GLY A 74 20.41 23.91 -6.55
C GLY A 74 21.11 24.19 -5.23
N SER A 75 20.34 24.37 -4.14
CA SER A 75 20.87 24.68 -2.81
C SER A 75 20.21 23.82 -1.73
N ILE A 76 21.00 23.50 -0.69
CA ILE A 76 20.53 22.76 0.49
C ILE A 76 20.75 23.62 1.72
N GLU A 77 19.70 23.83 2.49
CA GLU A 77 19.73 24.55 3.75
C GLU A 77 19.16 23.65 4.85
N ILE A 78 19.87 23.52 5.97
CA ILE A 78 19.47 22.76 7.16
C ILE A 78 19.61 23.64 8.37
N ASP A 79 18.54 23.81 9.15
CA ASP A 79 18.50 24.63 10.36
C ASP A 79 19.00 26.07 10.11
N GLY A 80 18.57 26.68 8.99
CA GLY A 80 18.93 28.07 8.57
C GLY A 80 20.35 28.21 8.04
N LYS A 81 21.09 27.14 7.80
CA LYS A 81 22.46 27.16 7.28
C LYS A 81 22.54 26.48 5.91
N SER A 82 23.10 27.20 4.95
CA SER A 82 23.38 26.67 3.62
C SER A 82 24.61 25.77 3.64
N HIS A 83 24.55 24.68 2.86
CA HIS A 83 25.60 23.67 2.76
C HIS A 83 25.88 23.35 1.28
N ASP A 84 27.13 23.63 0.83
CA ASP A 84 27.57 23.30 -0.53
C ASP A 84 27.73 21.79 -0.72
N ARG A 85 28.09 21.07 0.34
CA ARG A 85 28.29 19.63 0.33
C ARG A 85 27.89 19.00 1.66
N LEU A 86 27.00 18.04 1.61
CA LEU A 86 26.66 17.19 2.74
C LEU A 86 27.53 15.93 2.75
N THR A 87 27.81 15.44 3.94
CA THR A 87 28.34 14.09 4.19
C THR A 87 27.48 13.42 5.27
N PRO A 88 27.38 12.09 5.31
CA PRO A 88 26.54 11.42 6.32
C PRO A 88 26.87 11.84 7.76
N HIS A 89 28.16 11.96 8.08
CA HIS A 89 28.60 12.41 9.40
C HIS A 89 28.19 13.86 9.73
N LEU A 90 28.24 14.77 8.74
CA LEU A 90 27.77 16.15 8.94
C LEU A 90 26.26 16.18 9.17
N VAL A 91 25.51 15.42 8.39
CA VAL A 91 24.05 15.34 8.48
C VAL A 91 23.60 14.83 9.85
N GLU A 92 24.24 13.78 10.36
CA GLU A 92 24.02 13.29 11.73
C GLU A 92 24.34 14.38 12.78
N LYS A 93 25.45 15.11 12.63
CA LYS A 93 25.80 16.22 13.54
C LYS A 93 24.80 17.37 13.51
N LEU A 94 24.13 17.59 12.37
CA LEU A 94 23.05 18.56 12.24
C LEU A 94 21.74 18.08 12.87
N GLY A 95 21.69 16.81 13.33
CA GLY A 95 20.55 16.21 13.99
C GLY A 95 19.53 15.59 13.02
N VAL A 96 19.92 15.28 11.79
CA VAL A 96 19.06 14.60 10.80
C VAL A 96 19.43 13.12 10.77
N HIS A 97 18.49 12.25 11.09
CA HIS A 97 18.69 10.80 11.15
C HIS A 97 17.72 10.08 10.22
N PHE A 98 18.15 8.94 9.65
CA PHE A 98 17.42 8.18 8.64
C PHE A 98 17.07 6.80 9.16
N ILE A 99 15.82 6.40 8.95
CA ILE A 99 15.30 5.06 9.17
C ILE A 99 15.01 4.48 7.80
N HIS A 100 15.95 3.68 7.29
CA HIS A 100 15.90 3.13 5.94
C HIS A 100 14.96 1.92 5.84
N GLN A 101 14.42 1.69 4.66
CA GLN A 101 13.60 0.54 4.30
C GLN A 101 14.38 -0.78 4.50
N ASP A 102 15.64 -0.84 4.05
CA ASP A 102 16.52 -1.96 4.30
C ASP A 102 17.01 -1.92 5.75
N ARG A 103 16.68 -2.95 6.50
CA ARG A 103 17.06 -3.08 7.91
C ARG A 103 18.54 -3.42 8.01
N LEU A 104 19.39 -2.39 8.00
CA LEU A 104 20.85 -2.52 8.16
C LEU A 104 21.22 -2.89 9.60
N LEU A 105 20.64 -3.99 10.12
CA LEU A 105 20.97 -4.56 11.40
C LEU A 105 21.79 -5.84 11.18
N VAL A 106 22.89 -5.98 11.92
CA VAL A 106 23.73 -7.18 11.87
C VAL A 106 23.03 -8.31 12.63
N PRO A 107 22.64 -9.42 11.98
CA PRO A 107 21.81 -10.48 12.60
C PRO A 107 22.46 -11.12 13.83
N THR A 108 23.78 -11.19 13.86
CA THR A 108 24.58 -11.81 14.93
C THR A 108 24.86 -10.88 16.11
N PHE A 109 24.46 -9.61 16.03
CA PHE A 109 24.61 -8.67 17.13
C PHE A 109 23.49 -8.86 18.15
N THR A 110 23.82 -8.58 19.40
CA THR A 110 22.81 -8.39 20.45
C THR A 110 22.11 -7.04 20.30
N VAL A 111 20.91 -6.91 20.89
CA VAL A 111 20.17 -5.64 20.96
C VAL A 111 21.08 -4.51 21.48
N GLY A 112 21.82 -4.75 22.56
CA GLY A 112 22.72 -3.76 23.13
C GLY A 112 23.84 -3.33 22.18
N GLU A 113 24.44 -4.26 21.44
CA GLU A 113 25.48 -3.96 20.44
C GLU A 113 24.90 -3.20 19.23
N ALA A 114 23.72 -3.60 18.76
CA ALA A 114 23.06 -2.94 17.63
C ALA A 114 22.68 -1.49 17.94
N LEU A 115 22.22 -1.20 19.15
CA LEU A 115 21.83 0.15 19.57
C LEU A 115 23.01 1.09 19.68
N PHE A 116 24.16 0.62 20.16
CA PHE A 116 25.34 1.46 20.43
C PHE A 116 26.48 1.28 19.45
N LEU A 117 26.30 0.59 18.35
CA LEU A 117 27.32 0.37 17.33
C LEU A 117 27.98 1.69 16.91
N ALA A 118 29.32 1.74 17.00
CA ALA A 118 30.18 2.90 16.75
C ALA A 118 29.98 4.09 17.74
N ARG A 119 29.26 3.89 18.84
CA ARG A 119 28.94 4.92 19.87
C ARG A 119 28.98 4.30 21.28
N GLU A 120 29.69 3.20 21.42
CA GLU A 120 29.72 2.46 22.67
C GLU A 120 30.31 3.33 23.80
N PRO A 121 29.53 3.58 24.87
CA PRO A 121 30.04 4.31 26.02
C PRO A 121 31.14 3.51 26.71
N ARG A 122 32.20 4.20 27.09
CA ARG A 122 33.35 3.62 27.77
C ARG A 122 33.38 4.00 29.24
N ILE A 123 33.91 3.13 30.06
CA ILE A 123 34.17 3.44 31.47
C ILE A 123 35.22 4.54 31.50
N ARG A 124 34.93 5.62 32.25
CA ARG A 124 35.78 6.83 32.28
C ARG A 124 37.22 6.48 32.59
N GLY A 125 38.13 6.92 31.70
CA GLY A 125 39.56 6.68 31.85
C GLY A 125 40.08 5.29 31.43
N THR A 126 39.24 4.46 30.83
CA THR A 126 39.60 3.14 30.33
C THR A 126 39.12 2.88 28.89
N PRO A 127 39.74 1.95 28.16
CA PRO A 127 39.22 1.51 26.85
C PRO A 127 38.04 0.54 26.96
N LEU A 128 37.61 0.15 28.16
CA LEU A 128 36.55 -0.83 28.38
C LEU A 128 35.17 -0.25 28.16
N LEU A 129 34.28 -1.06 27.58
CA LEU A 129 32.89 -0.68 27.35
C LEU A 129 32.09 -0.61 28.64
N ASP A 130 31.31 0.43 28.83
CA ASP A 130 30.35 0.56 29.93
C ASP A 130 29.04 -0.14 29.58
N ARG A 131 29.02 -1.45 29.69
CA ARG A 131 27.85 -2.29 29.39
C ARG A 131 26.66 -1.99 30.32
N ALA A 132 26.90 -1.49 31.53
CA ALA A 132 25.84 -1.13 32.47
C ALA A 132 25.13 0.15 32.00
N LEU A 133 25.88 1.17 31.58
CA LEU A 133 25.35 2.41 31.00
C LEU A 133 24.61 2.14 29.68
N MET A 134 25.15 1.27 28.80
CA MET A 134 24.48 0.85 27.58
C MET A 134 23.11 0.26 27.87
N ARG A 135 23.02 -0.71 28.80
CA ARG A 135 21.76 -1.36 29.18
C ARG A 135 20.75 -0.35 29.72
N ARG A 136 21.19 0.54 30.62
CA ARG A 136 20.30 1.54 31.22
C ARG A 136 19.74 2.50 30.15
N ARG A 137 20.59 3.09 29.31
CA ARG A 137 20.17 4.00 28.24
C ARG A 137 19.23 3.35 27.23
N ALA A 138 19.53 2.11 26.83
CA ALA A 138 18.65 1.37 25.93
C ALA A 138 17.27 1.16 26.57
N ALA A 139 17.23 0.71 27.83
CA ALA A 139 15.99 0.47 28.53
C ALA A 139 15.18 1.77 28.72
N GLU A 140 15.82 2.89 29.05
CA GLU A 140 15.18 4.20 29.22
C GLU A 140 14.48 4.65 27.92
N VAL A 141 15.13 4.53 26.76
CA VAL A 141 14.55 4.94 25.48
C VAL A 141 13.46 3.96 25.03
N LEU A 142 13.69 2.65 25.15
CA LEU A 142 12.69 1.63 24.82
C LEU A 142 11.41 1.78 25.66
N GLU A 143 11.54 1.95 26.96
CA GLU A 143 10.40 2.15 27.85
C GLU A 143 9.69 3.47 27.55
N ARG A 144 10.46 4.57 27.40
CA ARG A 144 9.91 5.92 27.16
C ARG A 144 9.07 5.97 25.89
N TYR A 145 9.58 5.48 24.74
CA TYR A 145 8.94 5.69 23.46
C TYR A 145 8.05 4.53 23.01
N PHE A 146 8.34 3.31 23.46
CA PHE A 146 7.65 2.11 22.94
C PHE A 146 6.92 1.33 24.04
N GLY A 147 7.21 1.59 25.34
CA GLY A 147 6.62 0.82 26.44
C GLY A 147 7.05 -0.66 26.42
N VAL A 148 8.14 -1.00 25.74
CA VAL A 148 8.62 -2.38 25.59
C VAL A 148 9.97 -2.59 26.27
N ARG A 149 10.19 -3.82 26.77
CA ARG A 149 11.46 -4.24 27.35
C ARG A 149 12.03 -5.36 26.51
N LEU A 150 13.06 -5.05 25.74
CA LEU A 150 13.80 -6.05 24.99
C LEU A 150 15.05 -6.47 25.79
N PRO A 151 15.32 -7.79 25.95
CA PRO A 151 16.55 -8.25 26.57
C PRO A 151 17.75 -7.75 25.77
N ASN A 152 18.68 -7.03 26.40
CA ASN A 152 19.89 -6.53 25.72
C ASN A 152 20.79 -7.63 25.16
N SER A 153 20.63 -8.87 25.63
CA SER A 153 21.35 -10.06 25.17
C SER A 153 20.64 -10.83 24.06
N ALA A 154 19.39 -10.46 23.71
CA ALA A 154 18.69 -11.09 22.60
C ALA A 154 19.41 -10.77 21.28
N LEU A 155 19.52 -11.76 20.38
CA LEU A 155 20.13 -11.57 19.07
C LEU A 155 19.14 -10.87 18.13
N ILE A 156 19.66 -10.04 17.27
CA ILE A 156 18.85 -9.35 16.23
C ILE A 156 18.18 -10.37 15.30
N SER A 157 18.81 -11.53 15.03
CA SER A 157 18.21 -12.63 14.26
C SER A 157 16.87 -13.08 14.82
N ASP A 158 16.73 -13.12 16.14
CA ASP A 158 15.61 -13.72 16.87
C ASP A 158 14.40 -12.75 17.00
N LEU A 159 14.63 -11.48 16.68
CA LEU A 159 13.60 -10.44 16.76
C LEU A 159 12.63 -10.50 15.57
N SER A 160 11.37 -10.18 15.86
CA SER A 160 10.34 -9.95 14.84
C SER A 160 10.68 -8.73 13.97
N ALA A 161 9.92 -8.57 12.88
CA ALA A 161 10.05 -7.42 12.00
C ALA A 161 9.80 -6.09 12.72
N ALA A 162 8.79 -6.04 13.58
CA ALA A 162 8.45 -4.85 14.37
C ALA A 162 9.54 -4.53 15.40
N GLU A 163 10.06 -5.53 16.11
CA GLU A 163 11.13 -5.32 17.09
C GLU A 163 12.41 -4.79 16.43
N LYS A 164 12.76 -5.30 15.24
CA LYS A 164 13.87 -4.76 14.43
C LYS A 164 13.66 -3.30 14.07
N GLN A 165 12.44 -2.90 13.73
CA GLN A 165 12.07 -1.52 13.45
C GLN A 165 12.23 -0.64 14.71
N ILE A 166 11.75 -1.12 15.86
CA ILE A 166 11.92 -0.45 17.15
C ILE A 166 13.39 -0.19 17.45
N ILE A 167 14.28 -1.17 17.22
CA ILE A 167 15.73 -1.01 17.42
C ILE A 167 16.31 0.09 16.51
N GLN A 168 15.93 0.15 15.25
CA GLN A 168 16.40 1.20 14.34
C GLN A 168 15.98 2.60 14.80
N ILE A 169 14.70 2.75 15.17
CA ILE A 169 14.17 4.03 15.65
C ILE A 169 14.83 4.41 16.98
N THR A 170 14.96 3.46 17.92
CA THR A 170 15.63 3.68 19.21
C THR A 170 17.06 4.15 19.02
N ARG A 171 17.79 3.57 18.06
CA ARG A 171 19.15 3.98 17.73
C ARG A 171 19.22 5.45 17.29
N ALA A 172 18.27 5.88 16.46
CA ALA A 172 18.18 7.27 16.03
C ALA A 172 17.82 8.22 17.20
N LEU A 173 16.89 7.80 18.07
CA LEU A 173 16.44 8.59 19.23
C LEU A 173 17.52 8.78 20.31
N LEU A 174 18.47 7.85 20.43
CA LEU A 174 19.60 7.98 21.36
C LEU A 174 20.49 9.21 21.10
N ASP A 175 20.43 9.79 19.90
CA ASP A 175 21.20 10.97 19.51
C ASP A 175 20.42 12.28 19.65
N ASN A 176 19.20 12.25 20.20
CA ASN A 176 18.31 13.42 20.30
C ASN A 176 18.14 14.14 18.94
N PRO A 177 17.55 13.46 17.95
CA PRO A 177 17.43 14.01 16.60
C PRO A 177 16.51 15.23 16.56
N LYS A 178 16.81 16.19 15.67
CA LYS A 178 15.91 17.29 15.30
C LYS A 178 14.95 16.87 14.20
N VAL A 179 15.43 16.01 13.30
CA VAL A 179 14.69 15.51 12.15
C VAL A 179 14.87 13.99 12.04
N LEU A 180 13.76 13.28 11.88
CA LEU A 180 13.73 11.85 11.56
C LEU A 180 13.15 11.65 10.16
N VAL A 181 13.86 10.93 9.31
CA VAL A 181 13.41 10.57 7.96
C VAL A 181 13.04 9.09 7.96
N PHE A 182 11.78 8.78 7.71
CA PHE A 182 11.26 7.42 7.57
C PHE A 182 11.08 7.09 6.08
N ASP A 183 11.79 6.09 5.58
CA ASP A 183 11.72 5.64 4.19
C ASP A 183 10.95 4.31 4.12
N GLU A 184 9.67 4.38 3.72
CA GLU A 184 8.73 3.25 3.64
C GLU A 184 8.70 2.33 4.88
N PRO A 185 8.52 2.87 6.08
CA PRO A 185 8.75 2.12 7.32
C PRO A 185 7.71 1.01 7.57
N THR A 186 6.55 1.05 6.91
CA THR A 186 5.43 0.10 7.10
C THR A 186 5.45 -1.07 6.12
N ALA A 187 6.31 -1.08 5.12
CA ALA A 187 6.33 -2.08 4.04
C ALA A 187 6.40 -3.55 4.49
N ALA A 188 6.87 -3.81 5.72
CA ALA A 188 6.98 -5.17 6.30
C ALA A 188 6.25 -5.31 7.64
N LEU A 189 5.38 -4.37 7.99
CA LEU A 189 4.59 -4.36 9.23
C LEU A 189 3.16 -4.82 8.95
N VAL A 190 2.57 -5.54 9.91
CA VAL A 190 1.13 -5.79 9.90
C VAL A 190 0.40 -4.53 10.42
N ARG A 191 -0.89 -4.40 10.11
CA ARG A 191 -1.71 -3.21 10.42
C ARG A 191 -1.56 -2.73 11.88
N ARG A 192 -1.64 -3.65 12.85
CA ARG A 192 -1.48 -3.32 14.27
C ARG A 192 -0.11 -2.70 14.60
N GLU A 193 0.94 -3.18 13.94
CA GLU A 193 2.31 -2.67 14.13
C GLU A 193 2.48 -1.28 13.48
N ALA A 194 1.84 -1.06 12.31
CA ALA A 194 1.80 0.25 11.67
C ALA A 194 1.07 1.29 12.55
N GLU A 195 -0.05 0.93 13.17
CA GLU A 195 -0.77 1.81 14.11
C GLU A 195 0.10 2.23 15.31
N LEU A 196 0.91 1.32 15.85
CA LEU A 196 1.87 1.65 16.92
C LEU A 196 2.97 2.61 16.43
N LEU A 197 3.46 2.43 15.22
CA LEU A 197 4.40 3.36 14.60
C LEU A 197 3.79 4.76 14.41
N PHE A 198 2.55 4.83 13.97
CA PHE A 198 1.83 6.10 13.79
C PHE A 198 1.63 6.83 15.12
N ALA A 199 1.26 6.11 16.18
CA ALA A 199 1.17 6.67 17.52
C ALA A 199 2.52 7.23 18.00
N LEU A 200 3.62 6.52 17.71
CA LEU A 200 4.96 7.00 17.99
C LEU A 200 5.28 8.28 17.22
N ILE A 201 5.01 8.33 15.91
CA ILE A 201 5.30 9.51 15.07
C ILE A 201 4.52 10.73 15.58
N ARG A 202 3.24 10.58 15.96
CA ARG A 202 2.45 11.66 16.57
C ARG A 202 3.09 12.16 17.85
N ARG A 203 3.55 11.26 18.73
CA ARG A 203 4.26 11.61 19.95
C ARG A 203 5.58 12.34 19.70
N LEU A 204 6.38 11.88 18.74
CA LEU A 204 7.64 12.55 18.37
C LEU A 204 7.39 13.98 17.88
N ARG A 205 6.32 14.19 17.09
CA ARG A 205 5.87 15.51 16.67
C ARG A 205 5.49 16.39 17.88
N GLU A 206 4.73 15.86 18.83
CA GLU A 206 4.36 16.58 20.07
C GLU A 206 5.59 16.96 20.92
N GLU A 207 6.66 16.17 20.87
CA GLU A 207 7.95 16.48 21.51
C GLU A 207 8.81 17.45 20.67
N GLY A 208 8.29 17.97 19.54
CA GLY A 208 8.95 18.96 18.69
C GLY A 208 9.95 18.37 17.67
N ILE A 209 10.01 17.05 17.53
CA ILE A 209 10.84 16.39 16.52
C ILE A 209 10.13 16.48 15.16
N THR A 210 10.85 16.96 14.15
CA THR A 210 10.36 17.02 12.78
C THR A 210 10.45 15.65 12.13
N VAL A 211 9.44 15.26 11.37
CA VAL A 211 9.43 13.98 10.67
C VAL A 211 9.26 14.20 9.17
N ILE A 212 10.10 13.56 8.36
CA ILE A 212 9.85 13.36 6.93
C ILE A 212 9.39 11.92 6.75
N TYR A 213 8.19 11.72 6.22
CA TYR A 213 7.59 10.42 6.06
C TYR A 213 7.40 10.09 4.58
N ILE A 214 8.11 9.07 4.10
CA ILE A 214 8.04 8.63 2.71
C ILE A 214 7.20 7.37 2.66
N SER A 215 6.11 7.41 1.91
CA SER A 215 5.24 6.27 1.68
C SER A 215 4.64 6.36 0.28
N HIS A 216 4.28 5.20 -0.26
CA HIS A 216 3.41 5.09 -1.43
C HIS A 216 1.96 4.76 -1.02
N TYR A 217 1.70 4.55 0.26
CA TYR A 217 0.36 4.34 0.82
C TYR A 217 -0.25 5.69 1.21
N LEU A 218 -1.17 6.21 0.39
CA LEU A 218 -1.74 7.53 0.59
C LEU A 218 -2.58 7.63 1.86
N GLY A 219 -3.22 6.55 2.28
CA GLY A 219 -3.94 6.49 3.56
C GLY A 219 -3.06 6.83 4.76
N GLU A 220 -1.80 6.36 4.78
CA GLU A 220 -0.83 6.70 5.83
C GLU A 220 -0.50 8.19 5.83
N ILE A 221 -0.31 8.76 4.63
CA ILE A 221 -0.01 10.20 4.47
C ILE A 221 -1.13 11.05 5.04
N VAL A 222 -2.38 10.71 4.71
CA VAL A 222 -3.56 11.45 5.19
C VAL A 222 -3.75 11.28 6.71
N ASP A 223 -3.38 10.13 7.26
CA ASP A 223 -3.55 9.84 8.70
C ASP A 223 -2.52 10.54 9.59
N ILE A 224 -1.26 10.68 9.15
CA ILE A 224 -0.19 11.11 10.04
C ILE A 224 0.51 12.41 9.65
N CYS A 225 0.41 12.87 8.39
CA CYS A 225 1.15 14.03 7.92
C CYS A 225 0.35 15.33 8.08
N ASP A 226 1.06 16.42 8.35
CA ASP A 226 0.49 17.78 8.35
C ASP A 226 0.50 18.38 6.95
N ARG A 227 1.55 18.10 6.19
CA ARG A 227 1.74 18.55 4.80
C ARG A 227 2.31 17.42 3.95
N VAL A 228 2.11 17.49 2.65
CA VAL A 228 2.65 16.53 1.69
C VAL A 228 3.21 17.22 0.46
N THR A 229 4.42 16.83 0.06
CA THR A 229 5.01 17.23 -1.23
C THR A 229 4.91 16.06 -2.21
N VAL A 230 4.34 16.33 -3.37
CA VAL A 230 4.19 15.35 -4.46
C VAL A 230 5.34 15.52 -5.43
N LEU A 231 6.17 14.50 -5.59
CA LEU A 231 7.22 14.43 -6.62
C LEU A 231 6.73 13.66 -7.85
N ARG A 232 7.06 14.18 -9.04
CA ARG A 232 6.81 13.53 -10.32
C ARG A 232 7.89 13.89 -11.33
N ASN A 233 8.48 12.87 -11.98
CA ASN A 233 9.53 13.02 -12.98
C ASN A 233 10.68 13.93 -12.54
N GLY A 234 11.14 13.77 -11.30
CA GLY A 234 12.25 14.52 -10.73
C GLY A 234 11.94 15.98 -10.36
N ARG A 235 10.64 16.37 -10.27
CA ARG A 235 10.19 17.71 -9.85
C ARG A 235 9.12 17.61 -8.78
N ASP A 236 9.03 18.61 -7.91
CA ASP A 236 7.88 18.81 -7.06
C ASP A 236 6.74 19.44 -7.88
N VAL A 237 5.57 18.83 -7.84
CA VAL A 237 4.39 19.30 -8.59
C VAL A 237 3.41 20.04 -7.71
N ALA A 238 3.37 19.72 -6.43
CA ALA A 238 2.55 20.40 -5.43
C ALA A 238 3.06 20.12 -4.01
N THR A 239 2.86 21.09 -3.11
CA THR A 239 2.96 20.89 -1.66
C THR A 239 1.63 21.32 -1.04
N LEU A 240 0.91 20.36 -0.44
CA LEU A 240 -0.46 20.52 0.04
C LEU A 240 -0.52 20.42 1.57
N SER A 241 -1.52 21.09 2.16
CA SER A 241 -1.96 20.82 3.53
C SER A 241 -2.81 19.55 3.53
N VAL A 242 -2.47 18.56 4.37
CA VAL A 242 -3.23 17.30 4.42
C VAL A 242 -4.65 17.52 4.93
N ALA A 243 -4.87 18.52 5.80
CA ALA A 243 -6.19 18.87 6.30
C ALA A 243 -7.15 19.43 5.21
N GLU A 244 -6.61 19.85 4.06
CA GLU A 244 -7.36 20.49 2.96
C GLU A 244 -7.35 19.64 1.68
N THR A 245 -6.82 18.41 1.73
CA THR A 245 -6.72 17.53 0.56
C THR A 245 -7.16 16.10 0.90
N SER A 246 -7.28 15.27 -0.12
CA SER A 246 -7.65 13.85 0.01
C SER A 246 -6.58 12.92 -0.59
N ALA A 247 -6.62 11.64 -0.20
CA ALA A 247 -5.78 10.61 -0.81
C ALA A 247 -5.95 10.55 -2.33
N THR A 248 -7.18 10.71 -2.82
CA THR A 248 -7.51 10.72 -4.24
C THR A 248 -6.86 11.89 -4.98
N GLU A 249 -6.91 13.11 -4.40
CA GLU A 249 -6.29 14.30 -4.99
C GLU A 249 -4.77 14.18 -5.05
N ILE A 250 -4.15 13.72 -3.97
CA ILE A 250 -2.70 13.44 -3.95
C ILE A 250 -2.35 12.40 -5.02
N GLY A 251 -3.14 11.33 -5.12
CA GLY A 251 -2.96 10.28 -6.13
C GLY A 251 -3.08 10.78 -7.57
N ALA A 252 -4.07 11.61 -7.85
CA ALA A 252 -4.26 12.24 -9.16
C ALA A 252 -3.05 13.08 -9.59
N LEU A 253 -2.50 13.90 -8.67
CA LEU A 253 -1.27 14.67 -8.89
C LEU A 253 -0.05 13.77 -9.16
N MET A 254 0.06 12.63 -8.46
CA MET A 254 1.16 11.68 -8.66
C MET A 254 1.14 11.06 -10.08
N VAL A 255 -0.04 10.75 -10.63
CA VAL A 255 -0.19 10.10 -11.94
C VAL A 255 -0.43 11.08 -13.09
N ASN A 256 -0.55 12.37 -12.82
CA ASN A 256 -0.89 13.41 -13.80
C ASN A 256 -2.22 13.15 -14.53
N ARG A 257 -3.24 12.78 -13.77
CA ARG A 257 -4.60 12.54 -14.26
C ARG A 257 -5.58 13.37 -13.46
N ASP A 258 -6.70 13.70 -14.07
CA ASP A 258 -7.82 14.31 -13.35
C ASP A 258 -8.43 13.30 -12.36
N ILE A 259 -9.04 13.78 -11.28
CA ILE A 259 -9.67 12.92 -10.26
C ILE A 259 -10.69 11.97 -10.91
N ALA A 260 -11.45 12.44 -11.90
CA ALA A 260 -12.39 11.61 -12.66
C ALA A 260 -11.72 10.48 -13.46
N GLU A 261 -10.45 10.66 -13.84
CA GLU A 261 -9.65 9.63 -14.54
C GLU A 261 -8.92 8.69 -13.58
N PHE A 262 -8.90 9.01 -12.29
CA PHE A 262 -8.27 8.18 -11.27
C PHE A 262 -9.06 6.90 -11.00
N TYR A 263 -10.41 7.00 -11.04
CA TYR A 263 -11.33 5.88 -10.96
C TYR A 263 -12.09 5.73 -12.30
N PRO A 264 -11.47 5.16 -13.33
CA PRO A 264 -12.07 5.04 -14.65
C PRO A 264 -13.16 3.97 -14.63
N LYS A 265 -14.38 4.38 -14.28
CA LYS A 265 -15.55 3.52 -14.25
C LYS A 265 -16.43 3.81 -15.47
N PRO A 266 -16.66 2.83 -16.36
CA PRO A 266 -17.62 2.99 -17.44
C PRO A 266 -19.06 3.05 -16.90
N ASP A 267 -19.89 3.87 -17.51
CA ASP A 267 -21.33 3.92 -17.18
C ASP A 267 -22.03 2.73 -17.86
N ILE A 268 -22.29 1.67 -17.11
CA ILE A 268 -22.87 0.43 -17.58
C ILE A 268 -24.22 0.22 -16.89
N VAL A 269 -25.24 -0.09 -17.66
CA VAL A 269 -26.52 -0.54 -17.11
C VAL A 269 -26.41 -2.02 -16.79
N PRO A 270 -26.53 -2.44 -15.51
CA PRO A 270 -26.44 -3.83 -15.13
C PRO A 270 -27.50 -4.71 -15.81
N GLY A 271 -27.08 -5.86 -16.34
CA GLY A 271 -27.96 -6.81 -17.05
C GLY A 271 -28.62 -7.84 -16.13
N ALA A 272 -28.73 -9.09 -16.61
CA ALA A 272 -29.33 -10.21 -15.88
C ALA A 272 -28.51 -10.62 -14.65
N ASN A 273 -29.15 -11.32 -13.70
CA ASN A 273 -28.48 -11.87 -12.53
C ASN A 273 -27.48 -12.97 -12.95
N LEU A 274 -26.22 -12.81 -12.57
CA LEU A 274 -25.16 -13.82 -12.74
C LEU A 274 -24.98 -14.68 -11.49
N LEU A 275 -25.10 -14.06 -10.30
CA LEU A 275 -24.94 -14.74 -9.02
C LEU A 275 -26.09 -14.35 -8.09
N SER A 276 -26.66 -15.32 -7.38
CA SER A 276 -27.64 -15.10 -6.31
C SER A 276 -27.21 -15.88 -5.08
N VAL A 277 -27.09 -15.20 -3.97
CA VAL A 277 -26.76 -15.76 -2.65
C VAL A 277 -27.99 -15.58 -1.77
N LYS A 278 -28.45 -16.66 -1.12
CA LYS A 278 -29.70 -16.66 -0.32
C LYS A 278 -29.44 -17.35 1.01
N GLY A 279 -29.59 -16.60 2.11
CA GLY A 279 -29.54 -17.12 3.48
C GLY A 279 -28.21 -17.82 3.82
N LEU A 280 -27.11 -17.41 3.18
CA LEU A 280 -25.82 -18.09 3.35
C LEU A 280 -25.26 -17.83 4.74
N SER A 281 -24.86 -18.90 5.44
CA SER A 281 -24.32 -18.82 6.78
C SER A 281 -23.08 -19.71 6.94
N LEU A 282 -22.14 -19.27 7.75
CA LEU A 282 -20.96 -20.02 8.19
C LEU A 282 -20.78 -19.77 9.68
N ALA A 283 -20.74 -20.84 10.47
CA ALA A 283 -20.69 -20.75 11.92
C ALA A 283 -19.55 -19.84 12.40
N ASP A 284 -19.84 -18.96 13.37
CA ASP A 284 -18.93 -17.99 13.99
C ASP A 284 -18.31 -16.96 13.02
N ARG A 285 -18.75 -16.89 11.77
CA ARG A 285 -18.20 -15.99 10.75
C ARG A 285 -19.25 -15.02 10.19
N TYR A 286 -20.34 -15.57 9.64
CA TYR A 286 -21.45 -14.79 9.11
C TYR A 286 -22.76 -15.56 9.12
N SER A 287 -23.88 -14.87 9.13
CA SER A 287 -25.22 -15.45 9.20
C SER A 287 -26.22 -14.74 8.30
N ASP A 288 -27.08 -15.53 7.64
CA ASP A 288 -28.21 -15.08 6.82
C ASP A 288 -27.86 -14.04 5.74
N VAL A 289 -26.71 -14.22 5.10
CA VAL A 289 -26.23 -13.30 4.05
C VAL A 289 -26.96 -13.57 2.75
N SER A 290 -27.61 -12.53 2.21
CA SER A 290 -28.35 -12.60 0.94
C SER A 290 -28.05 -11.38 0.06
N PHE A 291 -27.67 -11.61 -1.19
CA PHE A 291 -27.44 -10.57 -2.20
C PHE A 291 -27.41 -11.17 -3.61
N THR A 292 -27.42 -10.29 -4.61
CA THR A 292 -27.29 -10.67 -6.02
C THR A 292 -26.13 -9.92 -6.66
N LEU A 293 -25.58 -10.48 -7.74
CA LEU A 293 -24.63 -9.82 -8.63
C LEU A 293 -25.14 -9.92 -10.06
N ARG A 294 -25.15 -8.79 -10.76
CA ARG A 294 -25.67 -8.69 -12.12
C ARG A 294 -24.55 -8.67 -13.15
N GLN A 295 -24.91 -8.98 -14.38
CA GLN A 295 -24.02 -8.83 -15.52
C GLN A 295 -23.60 -7.37 -15.70
N GLY A 296 -22.31 -7.11 -15.86
CA GLY A 296 -21.77 -5.76 -16.00
C GLY A 296 -21.73 -4.94 -14.71
N GLU A 297 -22.04 -5.55 -13.57
CA GLU A 297 -22.03 -4.89 -12.26
C GLU A 297 -20.69 -5.06 -11.54
N VAL A 298 -20.25 -3.99 -10.88
CA VAL A 298 -19.16 -4.03 -9.91
C VAL A 298 -19.76 -3.80 -8.51
N LEU A 299 -19.80 -4.86 -7.70
CA LEU A 299 -20.33 -4.88 -6.33
C LEU A 299 -19.20 -4.75 -5.32
N GLY A 300 -19.26 -3.72 -4.47
CA GLY A 300 -18.33 -3.52 -3.36
C GLY A 300 -18.77 -4.28 -2.10
N LEU A 301 -17.80 -4.83 -1.38
CA LEU A 301 -17.97 -5.32 -0.02
C LEU A 301 -17.08 -4.49 0.91
N ALA A 302 -17.68 -3.88 1.92
CA ALA A 302 -16.98 -3.11 2.95
C ALA A 302 -17.16 -3.78 4.32
N GLY A 303 -16.11 -3.83 5.13
CA GLY A 303 -16.19 -4.36 6.49
C GLY A 303 -14.82 -4.45 7.15
N LEU A 304 -14.80 -4.40 8.48
CA LEU A 304 -13.57 -4.62 9.23
C LEU A 304 -13.13 -6.09 9.16
N VAL A 305 -11.86 -6.34 9.50
CA VAL A 305 -11.34 -7.71 9.64
C VAL A 305 -12.21 -8.49 10.64
N GLY A 306 -12.71 -9.66 10.21
CA GLY A 306 -13.64 -10.47 11.00
C GLY A 306 -15.11 -10.05 10.90
N SER A 307 -15.47 -9.13 10.00
CA SER A 307 -16.86 -8.75 9.73
C SER A 307 -17.67 -9.80 8.96
N GLY A 308 -17.01 -10.81 8.37
CA GLY A 308 -17.62 -11.83 7.51
C GLY A 308 -17.47 -11.57 6.00
N ALA A 309 -17.10 -10.35 5.60
CA ALA A 309 -16.98 -9.99 4.17
C ALA A 309 -15.94 -10.81 3.41
N LYS A 310 -14.80 -11.09 4.03
CA LYS A 310 -13.73 -11.91 3.43
C LYS A 310 -14.13 -13.37 3.35
N GLU A 311 -14.76 -13.87 4.39
CA GLU A 311 -15.22 -15.23 4.48
C GLU A 311 -16.29 -15.54 3.41
N ILE A 312 -17.16 -14.58 3.07
CA ILE A 312 -18.11 -14.72 1.96
C ILE A 312 -17.37 -14.96 0.63
N ILE A 313 -16.37 -14.16 0.29
CA ILE A 313 -15.57 -14.34 -0.93
C ILE A 313 -14.95 -15.74 -0.96
N ARG A 314 -14.38 -16.17 0.15
CA ARG A 314 -13.74 -17.49 0.29
C ARG A 314 -14.75 -18.62 0.15
N THR A 315 -15.96 -18.47 0.72
CA THR A 315 -17.04 -19.44 0.57
C THR A 315 -17.56 -19.52 -0.87
N LEU A 316 -17.75 -18.39 -1.54
CA LEU A 316 -18.19 -18.37 -2.94
C LEU A 316 -17.21 -19.10 -3.86
N PHE A 317 -15.92 -19.03 -3.55
CA PHE A 317 -14.88 -19.73 -4.31
C PHE A 317 -14.61 -21.17 -3.84
N GLY A 318 -15.30 -21.63 -2.80
CA GLY A 318 -15.16 -23.01 -2.28
C GLY A 318 -13.89 -23.25 -1.47
N LEU A 319 -13.30 -22.21 -0.87
CA LEU A 319 -12.22 -22.32 0.11
C LEU A 319 -12.77 -22.58 1.51
N GLU A 320 -14.03 -22.24 1.75
CA GLU A 320 -14.76 -22.50 2.98
C GLU A 320 -16.14 -23.08 2.62
N THR A 321 -16.69 -23.91 3.51
CA THR A 321 -17.98 -24.57 3.26
C THR A 321 -19.07 -23.93 4.11
N ALA A 322 -20.10 -23.37 3.48
CA ALA A 322 -21.25 -22.79 4.17
C ALA A 322 -21.97 -23.85 5.03
N SER A 323 -22.47 -23.42 6.18
CA SER A 323 -23.30 -24.27 7.07
C SER A 323 -24.74 -24.38 6.57
N SER A 324 -25.27 -23.33 5.92
CA SER A 324 -26.62 -23.27 5.35
C SER A 324 -26.70 -22.21 4.25
N GLY A 325 -27.84 -22.17 3.56
CA GLY A 325 -28.12 -21.27 2.45
C GLY A 325 -27.82 -21.85 1.09
N THR A 326 -28.04 -21.06 0.04
CA THR A 326 -27.85 -21.48 -1.35
C THR A 326 -27.11 -20.44 -2.17
N ILE A 327 -26.32 -20.92 -3.12
CA ILE A 327 -25.62 -20.11 -4.11
C ILE A 327 -26.12 -20.55 -5.49
N GLU A 328 -26.60 -19.62 -6.29
CA GLU A 328 -26.98 -19.83 -7.68
C GLU A 328 -26.06 -19.05 -8.60
N ALA A 329 -25.48 -19.67 -9.61
CA ALA A 329 -24.68 -19.02 -10.65
C ALA A 329 -25.17 -19.45 -12.03
N GLY A 330 -25.43 -18.46 -12.92
CA GLY A 330 -25.97 -18.71 -14.25
C GLY A 330 -27.34 -19.41 -14.24
N GLY A 331 -28.13 -19.21 -13.16
CA GLY A 331 -29.47 -19.84 -12.99
C GLY A 331 -29.44 -21.27 -12.44
N GLU A 332 -28.27 -21.83 -12.14
CA GLU A 332 -28.12 -23.15 -11.53
C GLU A 332 -27.64 -23.04 -10.08
N THR A 333 -28.25 -23.84 -9.18
CA THR A 333 -27.72 -23.95 -7.81
C THR A 333 -26.36 -24.62 -7.84
N ILE A 334 -25.35 -23.94 -7.27
CA ILE A 334 -23.98 -24.45 -7.19
C ILE A 334 -23.62 -24.81 -5.75
N SER A 335 -22.91 -25.92 -5.59
CA SER A 335 -22.24 -26.24 -4.34
C SER A 335 -20.82 -25.73 -4.44
N ALA A 336 -20.47 -24.67 -3.70
CA ALA A 336 -19.09 -24.19 -3.63
C ALA A 336 -18.20 -25.16 -2.82
N ALA A 337 -18.20 -26.43 -3.22
CA ALA A 337 -17.52 -27.50 -2.49
C ALA A 337 -16.00 -27.50 -2.64
N SER A 338 -15.47 -26.82 -3.66
CA SER A 338 -14.02 -26.68 -3.88
C SER A 338 -13.69 -25.56 -4.87
N PRO A 339 -12.47 -25.00 -4.83
CA PRO A 339 -11.99 -24.03 -5.82
C PRO A 339 -12.06 -24.55 -7.26
N ALA A 340 -11.78 -25.83 -7.49
CA ALA A 340 -11.84 -26.45 -8.81
C ALA A 340 -13.28 -26.45 -9.35
N TYR A 341 -14.27 -26.73 -8.49
CA TYR A 341 -15.68 -26.68 -8.86
C TYR A 341 -16.14 -25.24 -9.14
N ALA A 342 -15.84 -24.28 -8.26
CA ALA A 342 -16.15 -22.87 -8.48
C ALA A 342 -15.54 -22.36 -9.80
N ALA A 343 -14.26 -22.66 -10.06
CA ALA A 343 -13.62 -22.35 -11.32
C ALA A 343 -14.30 -23.01 -12.54
N SER A 344 -14.82 -24.23 -12.40
CA SER A 344 -15.59 -24.89 -13.49
C SER A 344 -16.91 -24.18 -13.79
N ARG A 345 -17.47 -23.46 -12.81
CA ARG A 345 -18.65 -22.60 -12.92
C ARG A 345 -18.31 -21.15 -13.28
N ARG A 346 -17.13 -20.91 -13.83
CA ARG A 346 -16.63 -19.61 -14.33
C ARG A 346 -16.45 -18.55 -13.25
N LEU A 347 -16.32 -18.95 -11.97
CA LEU A 347 -15.88 -18.06 -10.91
C LEU A 347 -14.35 -17.95 -10.92
N ALA A 348 -13.86 -16.77 -10.61
CA ALA A 348 -12.44 -16.44 -10.48
C ALA A 348 -12.19 -15.83 -9.10
N LEU A 349 -11.04 -16.12 -8.49
CA LEU A 349 -10.59 -15.48 -7.27
C LEU A 349 -9.20 -14.89 -7.46
N VAL A 350 -9.07 -13.59 -7.21
CA VAL A 350 -7.80 -12.91 -7.04
C VAL A 350 -7.65 -12.60 -5.56
N PRO A 351 -6.74 -13.28 -4.85
CA PRO A 351 -6.60 -13.15 -3.40
C PRO A 351 -5.78 -11.91 -3.02
N GLU A 352 -5.93 -11.46 -1.77
CA GLU A 352 -5.17 -10.36 -1.16
C GLU A 352 -3.66 -10.62 -1.22
N ASP A 353 -3.20 -11.77 -0.71
CA ASP A 353 -1.79 -12.16 -0.81
C ASP A 353 -1.52 -12.89 -2.13
N ARG A 354 -1.25 -12.10 -3.18
CA ARG A 354 -0.93 -12.63 -4.50
C ARG A 354 0.31 -13.51 -4.54
N ARG A 355 1.32 -13.25 -3.66
CA ARG A 355 2.57 -14.01 -3.65
C ARG A 355 2.41 -15.39 -3.07
N ARG A 356 1.54 -15.54 -2.10
CA ARG A 356 1.25 -16.79 -1.44
C ARG A 356 0.19 -17.61 -2.19
N ASP A 357 -0.90 -16.94 -2.59
CA ASP A 357 -2.12 -17.62 -3.02
C ASP A 357 -2.51 -17.27 -4.47
N GLY A 358 -1.95 -16.20 -5.05
CA GLY A 358 -2.34 -15.69 -6.37
C GLY A 358 -1.50 -16.20 -7.53
N VAL A 359 -0.17 -16.26 -7.39
CA VAL A 359 0.77 -16.64 -8.45
C VAL A 359 1.85 -17.59 -7.92
N ALA A 360 2.37 -18.45 -8.78
CA ALA A 360 3.53 -19.29 -8.51
C ALA A 360 4.81 -18.52 -8.92
N LEU A 361 5.54 -17.98 -7.95
CA LEU A 361 6.67 -17.07 -8.17
C LEU A 361 7.81 -17.67 -8.99
N ASP A 362 8.04 -18.98 -8.85
CA ASP A 362 9.11 -19.71 -9.53
C ASP A 362 8.70 -20.25 -10.92
N LEU A 363 7.46 -20.02 -11.33
CA LEU A 363 6.98 -20.32 -12.67
C LEU A 363 7.03 -19.06 -13.55
N THR A 364 7.04 -19.29 -14.86
CA THR A 364 7.04 -18.23 -15.88
C THR A 364 5.69 -17.50 -15.93
N VAL A 365 5.67 -16.35 -16.61
CA VAL A 365 4.43 -15.60 -16.90
C VAL A 365 3.45 -16.49 -17.69
N ALA A 366 3.94 -17.26 -18.69
CA ALA A 366 3.12 -18.16 -19.48
C ALA A 366 2.48 -19.26 -18.61
N GLU A 367 3.27 -19.96 -17.82
CA GLU A 367 2.78 -21.02 -16.95
C GLU A 367 1.75 -20.51 -15.92
N ASN A 368 1.99 -19.34 -15.32
CA ASN A 368 1.02 -18.72 -14.41
C ASN A 368 -0.28 -18.34 -15.14
N THR A 369 -0.18 -17.70 -16.29
CA THR A 369 -1.33 -17.22 -17.08
C THR A 369 -2.27 -18.36 -17.48
N THR A 370 -1.72 -19.53 -17.81
CA THR A 370 -2.49 -20.68 -18.30
C THR A 370 -2.83 -21.70 -17.22
N LEU A 371 -2.27 -21.57 -16.01
CA LEU A 371 -2.41 -22.54 -14.92
C LEU A 371 -3.88 -22.94 -14.62
N ALA A 372 -4.80 -21.98 -14.59
CA ALA A 372 -6.22 -22.26 -14.35
C ALA A 372 -6.97 -22.81 -15.57
N SER A 373 -6.34 -22.88 -16.75
CA SER A 373 -6.95 -23.25 -18.03
C SER A 373 -6.14 -24.26 -18.84
N LEU A 374 -5.25 -25.04 -18.20
CA LEU A 374 -4.33 -25.99 -18.84
C LEU A 374 -5.04 -26.98 -19.79
N GLY A 375 -6.26 -27.39 -19.47
CA GLY A 375 -7.07 -28.27 -20.34
C GLY A 375 -7.31 -27.69 -21.74
N ARG A 376 -7.36 -26.36 -21.90
CA ARG A 376 -7.53 -25.69 -23.21
C ARG A 376 -6.26 -25.76 -24.07
N PHE A 377 -5.10 -25.84 -23.41
CA PHE A 377 -3.78 -25.88 -24.04
C PHE A 377 -3.20 -27.29 -24.10
N SER A 378 -3.93 -28.31 -23.61
CA SER A 378 -3.49 -29.69 -23.60
C SER A 378 -4.23 -30.51 -24.66
N ARG A 379 -3.51 -31.41 -25.33
CA ARG A 379 -4.07 -32.41 -26.23
C ARG A 379 -3.41 -33.74 -25.97
N LEU A 380 -4.20 -34.77 -25.70
CA LEU A 380 -3.71 -36.12 -25.39
C LEU A 380 -2.66 -36.14 -24.25
N GLY A 381 -2.81 -35.25 -23.27
CA GLY A 381 -1.88 -35.14 -22.14
C GLY A 381 -0.63 -34.28 -22.41
N PHE A 382 -0.42 -33.81 -23.63
CA PHE A 382 0.72 -32.96 -23.99
C PHE A 382 0.31 -31.49 -24.08
N LEU A 383 1.12 -30.61 -23.48
CA LEU A 383 0.91 -29.16 -23.49
C LEU A 383 1.36 -28.55 -24.84
N ARG A 384 0.50 -27.77 -25.47
CA ARG A 384 0.78 -27.03 -26.71
C ARG A 384 1.42 -25.69 -26.38
N LYS A 385 2.73 -25.69 -26.15
CA LYS A 385 3.50 -24.51 -25.72
C LYS A 385 3.36 -23.30 -26.66
N THR A 386 3.20 -23.52 -27.96
CA THR A 386 3.00 -22.43 -28.94
C THR A 386 1.66 -21.70 -28.71
N ASP A 387 0.59 -22.41 -28.43
CA ASP A 387 -0.73 -21.83 -28.15
C ASP A 387 -0.74 -21.12 -26.80
N GLU A 388 -0.09 -21.71 -25.80
CA GLU A 388 0.11 -21.12 -24.49
C GLU A 388 0.85 -19.78 -24.57
N ARG A 389 1.98 -19.73 -25.28
CA ARG A 389 2.76 -18.50 -25.50
C ARG A 389 1.98 -17.44 -26.26
N ARG A 390 1.28 -17.80 -27.33
CA ARG A 390 0.44 -16.86 -28.09
C ARG A 390 -0.62 -16.20 -27.20
N GLN A 391 -1.36 -17.01 -26.43
CA GLN A 391 -2.36 -16.50 -25.50
C GLN A 391 -1.74 -15.57 -24.46
N THR A 392 -0.55 -15.92 -23.96
CA THR A 392 0.17 -15.13 -22.97
C THR A 392 0.65 -13.81 -23.57
N ASP A 393 1.21 -13.81 -24.78
CA ASP A 393 1.63 -12.59 -25.48
C ASP A 393 0.45 -11.62 -25.70
N ASP A 394 -0.72 -12.14 -26.06
CA ASP A 394 -1.94 -11.35 -26.21
C ASP A 394 -2.38 -10.72 -24.87
N LEU A 395 -2.29 -11.47 -23.77
CA LEU A 395 -2.62 -10.98 -22.44
C LEU A 395 -1.57 -9.99 -21.90
N ILE A 396 -0.28 -10.22 -22.16
CA ILE A 396 0.80 -9.28 -21.84
C ILE A 396 0.52 -7.91 -22.49
N LYS A 397 0.19 -7.91 -23.77
CA LYS A 397 -0.12 -6.67 -24.53
C LYS A 397 -1.40 -6.01 -24.00
N ARG A 398 -2.47 -6.79 -23.84
CA ARG A 398 -3.78 -6.30 -23.39
C ARG A 398 -3.73 -5.68 -21.99
N LEU A 399 -3.03 -6.32 -21.04
CA LEU A 399 -2.92 -5.89 -19.66
C LEU A 399 -1.70 -4.97 -19.44
N GLN A 400 -0.95 -4.70 -20.48
CA GLN A 400 0.29 -3.90 -20.42
C GLN A 400 1.22 -4.40 -19.29
N ILE A 401 1.44 -5.74 -19.23
CA ILE A 401 2.34 -6.34 -18.25
C ILE A 401 3.78 -6.00 -18.62
N LYS A 402 4.48 -5.30 -17.76
CA LYS A 402 5.90 -4.97 -17.95
C LYS A 402 6.74 -6.19 -17.62
N THR A 403 7.15 -6.93 -18.63
CA THR A 403 7.94 -8.16 -18.56
C THR A 403 8.87 -8.27 -19.76
N GLU A 404 9.93 -9.06 -19.63
CA GLU A 404 10.82 -9.42 -20.74
C GLU A 404 10.17 -10.40 -21.74
N GLY A 405 9.01 -10.96 -21.37
CA GLY A 405 8.24 -11.85 -22.23
C GLY A 405 7.57 -12.99 -21.45
N PRO A 406 6.92 -13.93 -22.19
CA PRO A 406 6.20 -15.07 -21.59
C PRO A 406 7.07 -15.98 -20.72
N ASP A 407 8.34 -16.08 -21.02
CA ASP A 407 9.30 -16.97 -20.33
C ASP A 407 9.94 -16.32 -19.08
N ALA A 408 9.67 -15.04 -18.82
CA ALA A 408 10.17 -14.37 -17.62
C ALA A 408 9.54 -14.98 -16.35
N LEU A 409 10.34 -15.15 -15.29
CA LEU A 409 9.84 -15.65 -14.00
C LEU A 409 9.01 -14.58 -13.29
N VAL A 410 7.87 -14.96 -12.72
CA VAL A 410 6.95 -14.01 -12.07
C VAL A 410 7.60 -13.32 -10.87
N ARG A 411 8.53 -13.95 -10.17
CA ARG A 411 9.28 -13.34 -9.06
C ARG A 411 10.11 -12.11 -9.45
N THR A 412 10.47 -11.95 -10.73
CA THR A 412 11.24 -10.79 -11.23
C THR A 412 10.37 -9.57 -11.51
N LEU A 413 9.05 -9.73 -11.52
CA LEU A 413 8.11 -8.67 -11.82
C LEU A 413 7.83 -7.80 -10.58
N SER A 414 7.50 -6.52 -10.83
CA SER A 414 6.96 -5.64 -9.79
C SER A 414 5.62 -6.14 -9.26
N GLY A 415 5.23 -5.69 -8.05
CA GLY A 415 3.97 -6.08 -7.42
C GLY A 415 2.74 -5.86 -8.31
N GLY A 416 2.64 -4.71 -8.98
CA GLY A 416 1.54 -4.42 -9.91
C GLY A 416 1.51 -5.37 -11.11
N ASN A 417 2.67 -5.76 -11.67
CA ASN A 417 2.72 -6.72 -12.76
C ASN A 417 2.40 -8.14 -12.30
N GLN A 418 2.80 -8.54 -11.08
CA GLN A 418 2.37 -9.81 -10.47
C GLN A 418 0.84 -9.86 -10.31
N GLN A 419 0.21 -8.75 -9.88
CA GLN A 419 -1.24 -8.63 -9.78
C GLN A 419 -1.93 -8.80 -11.13
N LYS A 420 -1.40 -8.16 -12.17
CA LYS A 420 -1.90 -8.33 -13.54
C LYS A 420 -1.78 -9.77 -14.04
N VAL A 421 -0.70 -10.50 -13.70
CA VAL A 421 -0.54 -11.93 -14.01
C VAL A 421 -1.58 -12.76 -13.26
N ALA A 422 -1.88 -12.45 -11.98
CA ALA A 422 -2.93 -13.13 -11.22
C ALA A 422 -4.31 -12.97 -11.86
N ILE A 423 -4.62 -11.77 -12.40
CA ILE A 423 -5.86 -11.52 -13.14
C ILE A 423 -5.82 -12.20 -14.52
N ALA A 424 -4.69 -12.15 -15.23
CA ALA A 424 -4.49 -12.78 -16.54
C ALA A 424 -4.80 -14.28 -16.54
N LYS A 425 -4.46 -14.98 -15.46
CA LYS A 425 -4.79 -16.39 -15.21
C LYS A 425 -6.28 -16.67 -15.40
N TRP A 426 -7.13 -15.81 -14.87
CA TRP A 426 -8.58 -15.96 -14.93
C TRP A 426 -9.20 -15.46 -16.24
N LEU A 427 -8.59 -14.45 -16.86
CA LEU A 427 -8.93 -14.05 -18.23
C LEU A 427 -8.65 -15.15 -19.25
N SER A 428 -7.54 -15.86 -19.10
CA SER A 428 -7.22 -17.04 -19.92
C SER A 428 -8.27 -18.14 -19.80
N ARG A 429 -8.88 -18.29 -18.61
CA ARG A 429 -9.97 -19.24 -18.37
C ARG A 429 -11.32 -18.77 -18.90
N GLN A 430 -11.50 -17.48 -19.21
CA GLN A 430 -12.77 -16.85 -19.60
C GLN A 430 -13.83 -16.93 -18.49
N SER A 431 -13.43 -16.53 -17.29
CA SER A 431 -14.35 -16.41 -16.14
C SER A 431 -15.38 -15.31 -16.39
N GLU A 432 -16.58 -15.46 -15.78
CA GLU A 432 -17.70 -14.52 -15.89
C GLU A 432 -17.98 -13.79 -14.57
N ILE A 433 -17.57 -14.37 -13.44
CA ILE A 433 -17.69 -13.79 -12.10
C ILE A 433 -16.30 -13.67 -11.51
N TYR A 434 -15.89 -12.45 -11.15
CA TYR A 434 -14.59 -12.17 -10.57
C TYR A 434 -14.76 -11.74 -9.12
N LEU A 435 -14.10 -12.45 -8.22
CA LEU A 435 -13.99 -12.17 -6.79
C LEU A 435 -12.60 -11.58 -6.55
N LEU A 436 -12.53 -10.31 -6.21
CA LEU A 436 -11.28 -9.58 -6.01
C LEU A 436 -11.16 -9.21 -4.53
N ASP A 437 -10.23 -9.85 -3.83
CA ASP A 437 -9.94 -9.62 -2.41
C ASP A 437 -8.75 -8.65 -2.30
N GLU A 438 -9.00 -7.40 -1.91
CA GLU A 438 -8.00 -6.34 -1.77
C GLU A 438 -7.11 -6.18 -3.02
N PRO A 439 -7.68 -5.97 -4.24
CA PRO A 439 -6.93 -6.07 -5.49
C PRO A 439 -5.84 -5.01 -5.64
N SER A 440 -5.90 -3.93 -4.92
CA SER A 440 -4.98 -2.79 -5.00
C SER A 440 -3.93 -2.76 -3.88
N VAL A 441 -3.96 -3.70 -2.93
CA VAL A 441 -3.02 -3.75 -1.81
C VAL A 441 -1.62 -4.12 -2.29
N GLY A 442 -0.62 -3.35 -1.82
CA GLY A 442 0.80 -3.59 -2.12
C GLY A 442 1.18 -3.36 -3.58
N VAL A 443 0.45 -2.52 -4.29
CA VAL A 443 0.82 -2.02 -5.63
C VAL A 443 0.97 -0.50 -5.61
N ASP A 444 1.79 0.02 -6.50
CA ASP A 444 1.96 1.48 -6.62
C ASP A 444 0.72 2.15 -7.22
N ILE A 445 0.64 3.46 -7.06
CA ILE A 445 -0.54 4.26 -7.43
C ILE A 445 -0.87 4.16 -8.94
N ALA A 446 0.14 4.06 -9.82
CA ALA A 446 -0.09 3.93 -11.26
C ALA A 446 -0.68 2.55 -11.57
N ALA A 447 -0.17 1.49 -10.92
CA ALA A 447 -0.71 0.15 -11.05
C ALA A 447 -2.14 0.04 -10.49
N LYS A 448 -2.50 0.80 -9.43
CA LYS A 448 -3.88 0.87 -8.94
C LYS A 448 -4.83 1.34 -10.04
N VAL A 449 -4.53 2.46 -10.70
CA VAL A 449 -5.37 3.00 -11.79
C VAL A 449 -5.50 2.00 -12.96
N GLU A 450 -4.40 1.29 -13.29
CA GLU A 450 -4.43 0.25 -14.32
C GLU A 450 -5.35 -0.93 -13.92
N ILE A 451 -5.35 -1.31 -12.64
CA ILE A 451 -6.25 -2.35 -12.11
C ILE A 451 -7.70 -1.87 -12.13
N TYR A 452 -7.98 -0.62 -11.76
CA TYR A 452 -9.35 -0.05 -11.82
C TYR A 452 -9.88 0.00 -13.26
N THR A 453 -9.02 0.41 -14.21
CA THR A 453 -9.34 0.36 -15.65
C THR A 453 -9.71 -1.06 -16.06
N LEU A 454 -8.95 -2.05 -15.63
CA LEU A 454 -9.21 -3.44 -15.94
C LEU A 454 -10.52 -3.96 -15.33
N ILE A 455 -10.85 -3.58 -14.08
CA ILE A 455 -12.13 -3.90 -13.44
C ILE A 455 -13.29 -3.33 -14.27
N GLY A 456 -13.19 -2.06 -14.68
CA GLY A 456 -14.15 -1.43 -15.58
C GLY A 456 -14.30 -2.15 -16.93
N GLU A 457 -13.18 -2.59 -17.54
CA GLU A 457 -13.20 -3.36 -18.78
C GLU A 457 -13.86 -4.73 -18.62
N LEU A 458 -13.67 -5.41 -17.48
CA LEU A 458 -14.33 -6.68 -17.19
C LEU A 458 -15.85 -6.49 -17.13
N ALA A 459 -16.31 -5.48 -16.39
CA ALA A 459 -17.72 -5.13 -16.29
C ALA A 459 -18.30 -4.74 -17.66
N ALA A 460 -17.60 -3.92 -18.46
CA ALA A 460 -18.02 -3.52 -19.81
C ALA A 460 -18.18 -4.72 -20.77
N ARG A 461 -17.49 -5.83 -20.52
CA ARG A 461 -17.65 -7.09 -21.28
C ARG A 461 -18.73 -8.01 -20.73
N GLY A 462 -19.48 -7.54 -19.73
CA GLY A 462 -20.59 -8.26 -19.13
C GLY A 462 -20.18 -9.21 -18.00
N ALA A 463 -18.95 -9.16 -17.50
CA ALA A 463 -18.60 -9.89 -16.29
C ALA A 463 -19.22 -9.23 -15.06
N GLY A 464 -19.61 -10.01 -14.06
CA GLY A 464 -19.91 -9.52 -12.72
C GLY A 464 -18.64 -9.50 -11.87
N VAL A 465 -18.40 -8.42 -11.16
CA VAL A 465 -17.19 -8.26 -10.33
C VAL A 465 -17.59 -7.97 -8.89
N ILE A 466 -17.08 -8.73 -7.94
CA ILE A 466 -17.16 -8.43 -6.50
C ILE A 466 -15.79 -7.95 -6.05
N VAL A 467 -15.74 -6.78 -5.44
CA VAL A 467 -14.51 -6.19 -4.90
C VAL A 467 -14.65 -6.04 -3.39
N LEU A 468 -13.79 -6.70 -2.63
CA LEU A 468 -13.59 -6.41 -1.22
C LEU A 468 -12.40 -5.46 -1.11
N SER A 469 -12.61 -4.34 -0.44
CA SER A 469 -11.52 -3.41 -0.13
C SER A 469 -11.73 -2.75 1.23
N SER A 470 -10.63 -2.54 1.93
CA SER A 470 -10.56 -1.72 3.14
C SER A 470 -10.49 -0.22 2.83
N ASP A 471 -10.19 0.16 1.59
CA ASP A 471 -10.16 1.54 1.09
C ASP A 471 -11.57 1.93 0.59
N ILE A 472 -12.30 2.71 1.40
CA ILE A 472 -13.67 3.10 1.09
C ILE A 472 -13.73 4.02 -0.14
N ASP A 473 -12.72 4.88 -0.34
CA ASP A 473 -12.65 5.75 -1.53
C ASP A 473 -12.49 4.92 -2.80
N GLU A 474 -11.69 3.85 -2.74
CA GLU A 474 -11.59 2.85 -3.81
C GLU A 474 -12.96 2.24 -4.13
N LEU A 475 -13.66 1.74 -3.09
CA LEU A 475 -14.98 1.15 -3.30
C LEU A 475 -15.96 2.14 -3.93
N LEU A 476 -16.06 3.36 -3.39
CA LEU A 476 -16.96 4.37 -3.93
C LEU A 476 -16.60 4.77 -5.37
N GLY A 477 -15.30 4.78 -5.70
CA GLY A 477 -14.81 5.17 -7.02
C GLY A 477 -15.05 4.13 -8.12
N ILE A 478 -14.99 2.83 -7.79
CA ILE A 478 -15.00 1.77 -8.81
C ILE A 478 -16.26 0.89 -8.81
N THR A 479 -17.11 0.95 -7.77
CA THR A 479 -18.29 0.06 -7.64
C THR A 479 -19.60 0.75 -7.98
N ASP A 480 -20.64 -0.02 -8.30
CA ASP A 480 -22.00 0.48 -8.52
C ASP A 480 -22.76 0.64 -7.20
N ARG A 481 -22.57 -0.29 -6.31
CA ARG A 481 -23.11 -0.31 -4.95
C ARG A 481 -22.15 -1.02 -3.99
N VAL A 482 -22.28 -0.73 -2.71
CA VAL A 482 -21.46 -1.30 -1.64
C VAL A 482 -22.37 -1.96 -0.60
N LEU A 483 -22.08 -3.21 -0.26
CA LEU A 483 -22.67 -3.92 0.87
C LEU A 483 -21.76 -3.76 2.07
N VAL A 484 -22.29 -3.27 3.17
CA VAL A 484 -21.53 -3.13 4.42
C VAL A 484 -21.76 -4.31 5.32
N PHE A 485 -20.65 -4.94 5.72
CA PHE A 485 -20.61 -6.06 6.65
C PHE A 485 -20.22 -5.58 8.06
N PHE A 486 -21.06 -5.93 9.02
CA PHE A 486 -20.78 -5.73 10.43
C PHE A 486 -21.22 -6.95 11.23
N ARG A 487 -20.31 -7.51 12.05
CA ARG A 487 -20.56 -8.68 12.91
C ARG A 487 -21.20 -9.87 12.20
N GLY A 488 -20.76 -10.15 10.98
CA GLY A 488 -21.21 -11.32 10.22
C GLY A 488 -22.52 -11.13 9.46
N GLN A 489 -23.05 -9.93 9.35
CA GLN A 489 -24.29 -9.63 8.63
C GLN A 489 -24.11 -8.47 7.67
N ILE A 490 -24.91 -8.43 6.60
CA ILE A 490 -25.05 -7.23 5.77
C ILE A 490 -25.99 -6.28 6.51
N THR A 491 -25.46 -5.16 7.00
CA THR A 491 -26.25 -4.17 7.73
C THR A 491 -26.89 -3.16 6.79
N ARG A 492 -26.21 -2.83 5.69
CA ARG A 492 -26.71 -1.83 4.74
C ARG A 492 -26.13 -2.00 3.36
N GLU A 493 -26.92 -1.57 2.36
CA GLU A 493 -26.51 -1.39 0.98
C GLU A 493 -26.49 0.10 0.64
N PHE A 494 -25.44 0.54 -0.04
CA PHE A 494 -25.27 1.91 -0.50
C PHE A 494 -25.03 1.95 -2.00
N ILE A 495 -25.66 2.91 -2.69
CA ILE A 495 -25.34 3.21 -4.09
C ILE A 495 -24.11 4.12 -4.11
N SER A 496 -23.03 3.67 -4.75
CA SER A 496 -21.72 4.32 -4.64
C SER A 496 -21.73 5.80 -5.03
N LYS A 497 -22.38 6.16 -6.14
CA LYS A 497 -22.46 7.55 -6.64
C LYS A 497 -23.19 8.54 -5.72
N ASP A 498 -24.09 8.02 -4.87
CA ASP A 498 -24.95 8.83 -3.99
C ASP A 498 -24.47 8.81 -2.53
N THR A 499 -23.31 8.21 -2.26
CA THR A 499 -22.83 7.92 -0.90
C THR A 499 -21.49 8.59 -0.64
N ARG A 500 -21.31 9.08 0.59
CA ARG A 500 -20.04 9.63 1.08
C ARG A 500 -19.31 8.63 1.95
N GLN A 501 -18.00 8.77 2.01
CA GLN A 501 -17.11 7.90 2.79
C GLN A 501 -17.54 7.77 4.26
N GLU A 502 -17.93 8.90 4.89
CA GLU A 502 -18.30 8.93 6.31
C GLU A 502 -19.53 8.05 6.62
N GLN A 503 -20.46 7.91 5.67
CA GLN A 503 -21.65 7.09 5.83
C GLN A 503 -21.30 5.60 5.88
N ILE A 504 -20.41 5.14 5.00
CA ILE A 504 -19.92 3.76 5.02
C ILE A 504 -19.08 3.52 6.27
N LEU A 505 -18.19 4.46 6.63
CA LEU A 505 -17.32 4.35 7.80
C LEU A 505 -18.14 4.22 9.10
N SER A 506 -19.19 5.04 9.25
CA SER A 506 -20.10 4.97 10.39
C SER A 506 -20.77 3.60 10.51
N GLU A 507 -21.19 3.02 9.41
CA GLU A 507 -21.85 1.71 9.36
C GLU A 507 -20.87 0.56 9.64
N VAL A 508 -19.68 0.60 9.03
CA VAL A 508 -18.62 -0.41 9.22
C VAL A 508 -18.15 -0.47 10.69
N THR A 509 -18.17 0.67 11.39
CA THR A 509 -17.79 0.76 12.82
C THR A 509 -18.93 0.52 13.79
N GLY A 510 -20.18 0.40 13.31
CA GLY A 510 -21.38 0.23 14.15
C GLY A 510 -21.80 1.49 14.90
N ALA A 511 -21.28 2.66 14.52
CA ALA A 511 -21.63 3.93 15.16
C ALA A 511 -23.07 4.38 14.84
N SER A 512 -23.68 3.86 13.79
CA SER A 512 -25.08 4.07 13.41
C SER A 512 -26.06 3.39 14.37
N ASP A 513 -25.72 2.23 14.95
CA ASP A 513 -26.57 1.50 15.91
C ASP A 513 -26.64 2.18 17.28
N ALA A 514 -25.59 2.91 17.69
CA ALA A 514 -25.54 3.61 18.97
C ALA A 514 -26.57 4.76 19.07
N ASN A 515 -26.97 5.35 17.92
CA ASN A 515 -27.95 6.45 17.88
C ASN A 515 -29.41 5.99 17.84
N THR A 516 -29.67 4.70 17.56
CA THR A 516 -31.05 4.16 17.47
C THR A 516 -31.56 3.64 18.83
N HIS A 517 -30.68 3.39 19.80
CA HIS A 517 -31.04 2.89 21.12
C HIS A 517 -31.14 3.99 22.22
N SER A 518 -30.96 5.26 21.83
CA SER A 518 -31.07 6.41 22.73
C SER A 518 -32.28 7.34 22.44
N ARG A 519 -33.36 6.79 21.84
CA ARG A 519 -34.65 7.49 21.74
C ARG A 519 -35.78 6.71 22.39
#